data_d91ce9e6fe13071505bcd871f44c2684
#
_entry.id   d91ce9e6fe13071505bcd871f44c2684
#
_cell.length_a   1.000
_cell.length_b   1.000
_cell.length_c   1.000
_cell.angle_alpha   90.00
_cell.angle_beta   90.00
_cell.angle_gamma   90.00
#
_symmetry.space_group_name_H-M   'P 1'
#
loop_
_entity.id
_entity.type
_entity.pdbx_description
1 polymer ?
#
loop_
_entity_poly.entity_id
_entity_poly.type
_entity_poly.pdbx_seq_one_letter_code
_entity_poly.pdbx_strand_id
1 'polypeptide(L)'
;FSVSHRAQGSIIIPPKNLESVIGLEFESEVNALEKLLKSKAKSRVFILGGSKSGDYFPLFKFLKNRNNKILAAGVIANLFLIAKDYDLGYESEWIKSHNYQYLIPRLKKIYDKYPNQIILPVDFGLLIEKGKRLDANLDQAPFPYKIYDVGERTLKLFEEHLNQSEFIFMKGPLGFSEIPQFSKPTVSLLRYISELTKTKHAFSLIGGGHLTTTMEKYKIQRNFSYISLSGGALIQYISGQKLPGIIALEKSKK
;
A
#
# COMPACT_ATOMS: atom_id res chain seq x y z
N PHE A 1 -15.24 2.82 -11.12
CA PHE A 1 -14.81 3.22 -9.75
C PHE A 1 -13.46 3.92 -9.74
N SER A 2 -12.45 3.41 -10.45
CA SER A 2 -11.04 3.86 -10.37
C SER A 2 -10.79 5.37 -10.56
N VAL A 3 -11.68 6.07 -11.25
CA VAL A 3 -11.59 7.52 -11.49
C VAL A 3 -12.60 8.36 -10.67
N SER A 4 -13.47 7.71 -9.90
CA SER A 4 -14.55 8.37 -9.14
C SER A 4 -14.11 9.39 -8.09
N HIS A 5 -12.82 9.37 -7.72
CA HIS A 5 -12.18 10.34 -6.83
C HIS A 5 -11.84 11.68 -7.51
N ARG A 6 -12.01 11.78 -8.83
CA ARG A 6 -11.67 12.97 -9.61
C ARG A 6 -12.92 13.80 -9.87
N ALA A 7 -12.88 15.09 -9.52
CA ALA A 7 -13.97 16.04 -9.81
C ALA A 7 -13.86 16.61 -11.24
N GLN A 8 -13.64 15.73 -12.24
CA GLN A 8 -13.54 16.14 -13.64
C GLN A 8 -14.93 16.21 -14.29
N GLY A 9 -15.13 17.16 -15.23
CA GLY A 9 -16.41 17.37 -15.91
C GLY A 9 -16.97 16.11 -16.53
N SER A 10 -16.13 15.30 -17.21
CA SER A 10 -16.53 14.03 -17.81
C SER A 10 -17.03 12.96 -16.81
N ILE A 11 -16.78 13.15 -15.53
CA ILE A 11 -17.21 12.22 -14.47
C ILE A 11 -18.45 12.74 -13.74
N ILE A 12 -18.49 14.05 -13.44
CA ILE A 12 -19.53 14.61 -12.58
C ILE A 12 -20.69 15.29 -13.34
N ILE A 13 -20.49 15.70 -14.62
CA ILE A 13 -21.53 16.39 -15.39
C ILE A 13 -22.57 15.42 -15.99
N PRO A 14 -22.19 14.28 -16.61
CA PRO A 14 -23.18 13.38 -17.20
C PRO A 14 -24.25 12.92 -16.22
N PRO A 15 -23.93 12.48 -14.97
CA PRO A 15 -24.97 12.08 -14.02
C PRO A 15 -25.91 13.20 -13.57
N LYS A 16 -25.52 14.47 -13.73
CA LYS A 16 -26.39 15.60 -13.41
C LYS A 16 -27.49 15.84 -14.46
N ASN A 17 -27.24 15.42 -15.70
CA ASN A 17 -28.06 15.75 -16.83
C ASN A 17 -28.76 14.52 -17.47
N LEU A 18 -28.22 13.33 -17.19
CA LEU A 18 -28.69 12.07 -17.76
C LEU A 18 -28.98 11.08 -16.64
N GLU A 19 -29.97 10.22 -16.88
CA GLU A 19 -30.17 9.04 -16.06
C GLU A 19 -28.87 8.20 -16.06
N SER A 20 -28.39 7.85 -14.89
CA SER A 20 -27.08 7.20 -14.76
C SER A 20 -27.14 6.08 -13.71
N VAL A 21 -26.59 4.93 -14.08
CA VAL A 21 -26.48 3.75 -13.22
C VAL A 21 -25.03 3.30 -13.13
N ILE A 22 -24.72 2.55 -12.07
CA ILE A 22 -23.40 1.91 -11.93
C ILE A 22 -23.37 0.58 -12.68
N GLY A 23 -22.19 0.23 -13.21
CA GLY A 23 -21.97 -1.11 -13.77
C GLY A 23 -21.58 -2.11 -12.69
N LEU A 24 -21.66 -3.42 -13.02
CA LEU A 24 -21.40 -4.54 -12.10
C LEU A 24 -20.00 -4.50 -11.44
N GLU A 25 -18.98 -4.11 -12.19
CA GLU A 25 -17.63 -3.96 -11.64
C GLU A 25 -17.54 -2.84 -10.60
N PHE A 26 -18.25 -1.73 -10.82
CA PHE A 26 -18.31 -0.65 -9.84
C PHE A 26 -19.01 -1.11 -8.56
N GLU A 27 -20.14 -1.80 -8.70
CA GLU A 27 -20.90 -2.35 -7.59
C GLU A 27 -20.06 -3.37 -6.79
N SER A 28 -19.38 -4.29 -7.47
CA SER A 28 -18.50 -5.29 -6.86
C SER A 28 -17.39 -4.63 -6.05
N GLU A 29 -16.73 -3.60 -6.60
CA GLU A 29 -15.69 -2.84 -5.91
C GLU A 29 -16.23 -2.18 -4.64
N VAL A 30 -17.34 -1.44 -4.73
CA VAL A 30 -17.95 -0.76 -3.58
C VAL A 30 -18.37 -1.77 -2.51
N ASN A 31 -19.02 -2.87 -2.89
CA ASN A 31 -19.45 -3.92 -1.97
C ASN A 31 -18.27 -4.55 -1.21
N ALA A 32 -17.15 -4.80 -1.90
CA ALA A 32 -15.93 -5.31 -1.26
C ALA A 32 -15.35 -4.31 -0.26
N LEU A 33 -15.31 -3.02 -0.64
CA LEU A 33 -14.80 -1.95 0.23
C LEU A 33 -15.70 -1.70 1.44
N GLU A 34 -17.02 -1.81 1.27
CA GLU A 34 -17.95 -1.70 2.40
C GLU A 34 -17.84 -2.85 3.38
N LYS A 35 -17.63 -4.09 2.91
CA LYS A 35 -17.32 -5.23 3.79
C LYS A 35 -16.09 -4.94 4.65
N LEU A 36 -15.05 -4.31 4.05
CA LEU A 36 -13.88 -3.84 4.76
C LEU A 36 -14.22 -2.85 5.86
N LEU A 37 -14.97 -1.81 5.50
CA LEU A 37 -15.30 -0.71 6.43
C LEU A 37 -16.20 -1.16 7.56
N LYS A 38 -17.17 -2.03 7.27
CA LYS A 38 -18.12 -2.60 8.23
C LYS A 38 -17.57 -3.79 9.01
N SER A 39 -16.40 -4.31 8.62
CA SER A 39 -15.76 -5.44 9.31
C SER A 39 -15.52 -5.13 10.78
N LYS A 40 -15.90 -6.06 11.65
CA LYS A 40 -15.61 -6.04 13.10
C LYS A 40 -14.21 -6.57 13.42
N ALA A 41 -13.30 -6.63 12.42
CA ALA A 41 -11.94 -7.11 12.61
C ALA A 41 -11.27 -6.38 13.78
N LYS A 42 -10.77 -7.17 14.73
CA LYS A 42 -10.08 -6.66 15.93
C LYS A 42 -8.70 -6.15 15.59
N SER A 43 -8.05 -6.72 14.56
CA SER A 43 -6.71 -6.36 14.11
C SER A 43 -6.70 -6.18 12.59
N ARG A 44 -6.10 -5.08 12.15
CA ARG A 44 -5.91 -4.76 10.72
C ARG A 44 -4.47 -4.44 10.44
N VAL A 45 -3.93 -5.03 9.40
CA VAL A 45 -2.58 -4.75 8.92
C VAL A 45 -2.65 -4.11 7.53
N PHE A 46 -1.99 -2.97 7.40
CA PHE A 46 -1.87 -2.21 6.15
C PHE A 46 -0.44 -2.29 5.65
N ILE A 47 -0.20 -2.95 4.54
CA ILE A 47 1.10 -3.02 3.88
C ILE A 47 1.12 -1.92 2.81
N LEU A 48 2.00 -0.96 2.98
CA LEU A 48 2.09 0.22 2.12
C LEU A 48 3.44 0.23 1.43
N GLY A 49 3.43 0.07 0.10
CA GLY A 49 4.63 0.02 -0.73
C GLY A 49 4.54 0.89 -1.99
N GLY A 50 5.52 0.71 -2.90
CA GLY A 50 5.62 1.49 -4.12
C GLY A 50 6.03 2.96 -3.89
N SER A 51 5.78 3.85 -4.88
CA SER A 51 6.29 5.22 -4.89
C SER A 51 5.29 6.30 -4.47
N LYS A 52 3.98 6.02 -4.45
CA LYS A 52 2.93 7.03 -4.22
C LYS A 52 2.69 7.30 -2.73
N SER A 53 3.72 7.68 -2.00
CA SER A 53 3.70 7.85 -0.54
C SER A 53 2.68 8.88 -0.04
N GLY A 54 2.45 9.96 -0.80
CA GLY A 54 1.48 11.00 -0.45
C GLY A 54 0.03 10.52 -0.37
N ASP A 55 -0.32 9.48 -1.13
CA ASP A 55 -1.67 8.92 -1.13
C ASP A 55 -2.03 8.22 0.19
N TYR A 56 -1.04 7.82 1.00
CA TYR A 56 -1.25 6.97 2.18
C TYR A 56 -1.69 7.71 3.45
N PHE A 57 -1.57 9.04 3.48
CA PHE A 57 -1.91 9.82 4.69
C PHE A 57 -3.30 9.55 5.25
N PRO A 58 -4.35 9.37 4.44
CA PRO A 58 -5.68 9.07 4.98
C PRO A 58 -5.78 7.74 5.73
N LEU A 59 -4.85 6.80 5.50
CA LEU A 59 -4.84 5.48 6.15
C LEU A 59 -4.30 5.53 7.58
N PHE A 60 -3.48 6.52 7.92
CA PHE A 60 -2.92 6.63 9.28
C PHE A 60 -3.99 6.86 10.36
N LYS A 61 -5.21 7.26 9.98
CA LYS A 61 -6.33 7.33 10.94
C LYS A 61 -6.66 5.98 11.60
N PHE A 62 -6.37 4.87 10.91
CA PHE A 62 -6.62 3.53 11.43
C PHE A 62 -5.70 3.17 12.60
N LEU A 63 -4.57 3.87 12.79
CA LEU A 63 -3.67 3.71 13.93
C LEU A 63 -4.27 4.17 15.27
N LYS A 64 -5.43 4.84 15.26
CA LYS A 64 -6.18 5.11 16.50
C LYS A 64 -6.58 3.82 17.23
N ASN A 65 -6.75 2.71 16.53
CA ASN A 65 -6.91 1.40 17.14
C ASN A 65 -5.51 0.78 17.34
N ARG A 66 -5.16 0.47 18.59
CA ARG A 66 -3.84 -0.06 18.98
C ARG A 66 -3.48 -1.40 18.34
N ASN A 67 -4.47 -2.18 17.95
CA ASN A 67 -4.26 -3.48 17.32
C ASN A 67 -3.96 -3.37 15.82
N ASN A 68 -4.14 -2.20 15.23
CA ASN A 68 -3.83 -2.00 13.82
C ASN A 68 -2.35 -1.68 13.63
N LYS A 69 -1.78 -2.19 12.53
CA LYS A 69 -0.37 -1.99 12.17
C LYS A 69 -0.26 -1.47 10.74
N ILE A 70 0.81 -0.73 10.51
CA ILE A 70 1.28 -0.38 9.17
C ILE A 70 2.65 -1.02 8.98
N LEU A 71 2.79 -1.83 7.94
CA LEU A 71 4.05 -2.37 7.47
C LEU A 71 4.48 -1.50 6.29
N ALA A 72 5.46 -0.65 6.51
CA ALA A 72 5.92 0.30 5.51
C ALA A 72 7.02 -0.34 4.64
N ALA A 73 6.91 -0.17 3.31
CA ALA A 73 7.89 -0.59 2.33
C ALA A 73 8.00 0.45 1.19
N GLY A 74 8.92 0.28 0.27
CA GLY A 74 9.16 1.25 -0.81
C GLY A 74 9.42 2.66 -0.29
N VAL A 75 9.03 3.67 -1.05
CA VAL A 75 9.37 5.08 -0.75
C VAL A 75 8.83 5.55 0.60
N ILE A 76 7.64 5.08 1.04
CA ILE A 76 7.09 5.50 2.34
C ILE A 76 7.93 4.99 3.52
N ALA A 77 8.53 3.81 3.40
CA ALA A 77 9.44 3.28 4.43
C ALA A 77 10.71 4.13 4.54
N ASN A 78 11.32 4.47 3.39
CA ASN A 78 12.50 5.31 3.33
C ASN A 78 12.24 6.69 3.94
N LEU A 79 11.07 7.28 3.65
CA LEU A 79 10.64 8.54 4.24
C LEU A 79 10.46 8.47 5.77
N PHE A 80 9.91 7.38 6.30
CA PHE A 80 9.82 7.17 7.74
C PHE A 80 11.19 6.98 8.39
N LEU A 81 12.12 6.26 7.75
CA LEU A 81 13.48 6.10 8.26
C LEU A 81 14.21 7.43 8.32
N ILE A 82 14.11 8.26 7.28
CA ILE A 82 14.67 9.62 7.28
C ILE A 82 13.99 10.49 8.34
N ALA A 83 12.68 10.36 8.54
CA ALA A 83 11.96 11.04 9.61
C ALA A 83 12.44 10.63 11.02
N LYS A 84 13.07 9.45 11.16
CA LYS A 84 13.75 8.95 12.36
C LYS A 84 15.23 9.29 12.37
N ASP A 85 15.66 10.24 11.56
CA ASP A 85 17.02 10.76 11.49
C ASP A 85 18.06 9.74 10.95
N TYR A 86 17.63 8.66 10.24
CA TYR A 86 18.55 7.81 9.49
C TYR A 86 18.99 8.51 8.21
N ASP A 87 20.30 8.51 7.95
CA ASP A 87 20.83 8.81 6.62
C ASP A 87 20.86 7.52 5.78
N LEU A 88 20.11 7.50 4.69
CA LEU A 88 20.06 6.37 3.77
C LEU A 88 21.01 6.53 2.56
N GLY A 89 21.89 7.52 2.61
CA GLY A 89 22.88 7.78 1.55
C GLY A 89 22.22 8.13 0.22
N TYR A 90 22.48 7.33 -0.81
CA TYR A 90 21.92 7.55 -2.16
C TYR A 90 20.39 7.80 -2.12
N GLU A 91 19.66 7.05 -1.32
CA GLU A 91 18.20 7.17 -1.25
C GLU A 91 17.76 8.49 -0.60
N SER A 92 18.52 9.01 0.37
CA SER A 92 18.28 10.35 0.95
C SER A 92 18.38 11.44 -0.10
N GLU A 93 19.39 11.39 -0.95
CA GLU A 93 19.57 12.34 -2.06
C GLU A 93 18.50 12.17 -3.15
N TRP A 94 18.13 10.94 -3.47
CA TRP A 94 17.05 10.65 -4.41
C TRP A 94 15.71 11.23 -3.94
N ILE A 95 15.40 11.11 -2.67
CA ILE A 95 14.17 11.65 -2.05
C ILE A 95 14.15 13.19 -2.16
N LYS A 96 15.29 13.86 -1.95
CA LYS A 96 15.40 15.30 -2.12
C LYS A 96 15.22 15.71 -3.58
N SER A 97 15.90 15.06 -4.52
CA SER A 97 15.85 15.39 -5.94
C SER A 97 14.45 15.20 -6.56
N HIS A 98 13.63 14.33 -5.98
CA HIS A 98 12.25 14.05 -6.42
C HIS A 98 11.19 14.79 -5.58
N ASN A 99 11.61 15.74 -4.76
CA ASN A 99 10.75 16.61 -3.95
C ASN A 99 9.83 15.85 -2.99
N TYR A 100 10.26 14.71 -2.42
CA TYR A 100 9.50 13.98 -1.40
C TYR A 100 9.74 14.49 0.03
N GLN A 101 10.76 15.30 0.27
CA GLN A 101 11.16 15.76 1.60
C GLN A 101 10.06 16.53 2.34
N TYR A 102 9.13 17.16 1.62
CA TYR A 102 8.00 17.88 2.26
C TYR A 102 7.08 16.98 3.08
N LEU A 103 7.12 15.66 2.85
CA LEU A 103 6.33 14.68 3.59
C LEU A 103 6.94 14.34 4.96
N ILE A 104 8.27 14.51 5.11
CA ILE A 104 9.03 14.06 6.29
C ILE A 104 8.50 14.67 7.60
N PRO A 105 8.27 15.98 7.73
CA PRO A 105 7.81 16.56 9.00
C PRO A 105 6.45 16.00 9.46
N ARG A 106 5.58 15.69 8.51
CA ARG A 106 4.27 15.10 8.80
C ARG A 106 4.40 13.62 9.19
N LEU A 107 5.29 12.88 8.54
CA LEU A 107 5.56 11.47 8.85
C LEU A 107 6.25 11.33 10.21
N LYS A 108 7.15 12.25 10.58
CA LYS A 108 7.76 12.30 11.92
C LYS A 108 6.70 12.41 13.01
N LYS A 109 5.78 13.36 12.89
CA LYS A 109 4.66 13.51 13.84
C LYS A 109 3.77 12.26 13.95
N ILE A 110 3.56 11.56 12.83
CA ILE A 110 2.78 10.31 12.81
C ILE A 110 3.56 9.20 13.50
N TYR A 111 4.85 9.05 13.20
CA TYR A 111 5.69 8.04 13.81
C TYR A 111 5.82 8.23 15.34
N ASP A 112 6.10 9.46 15.78
CA ASP A 112 6.21 9.80 17.20
C ASP A 112 4.92 9.48 17.98
N LYS A 113 3.78 9.62 17.32
CA LYS A 113 2.48 9.30 17.93
C LYS A 113 2.18 7.79 17.96
N TYR A 114 2.69 7.00 16.99
CA TYR A 114 2.35 5.59 16.81
C TYR A 114 3.58 4.70 16.58
N PRO A 115 4.65 4.81 17.41
CA PRO A 115 5.95 4.17 17.13
C PRO A 115 5.86 2.63 17.11
N ASN A 116 4.96 2.04 17.91
CA ASN A 116 4.80 0.58 18.02
C ASN A 116 3.81 -0.01 16.99
N GLN A 117 3.21 0.84 16.16
CA GLN A 117 2.22 0.43 15.17
C GLN A 117 2.74 0.59 13.74
N ILE A 118 3.84 1.31 13.53
CA ILE A 118 4.49 1.50 12.23
C ILE A 118 5.75 0.67 12.22
N ILE A 119 5.72 -0.41 11.47
CA ILE A 119 6.80 -1.37 11.34
C ILE A 119 7.62 -1.00 10.11
N LEU A 120 8.91 -0.76 10.32
CA LEU A 120 9.84 -0.32 9.28
C LEU A 120 10.79 -1.46 8.89
N PRO A 121 11.34 -1.43 7.67
CA PRO A 121 12.35 -2.39 7.25
C PRO A 121 13.61 -2.34 8.11
N VAL A 122 14.21 -3.49 8.31
CA VAL A 122 15.48 -3.68 9.05
C VAL A 122 16.62 -4.10 8.15
N ASP A 123 16.32 -4.47 6.90
CA ASP A 123 17.27 -4.82 5.85
C ASP A 123 16.71 -4.55 4.46
N PHE A 124 17.59 -4.43 3.48
CA PHE A 124 17.29 -3.96 2.13
C PHE A 124 18.02 -4.76 1.07
N GLY A 125 17.45 -4.78 -0.14
CA GLY A 125 18.12 -5.16 -1.37
C GLY A 125 18.52 -3.91 -2.15
N LEU A 126 19.82 -3.69 -2.31
CA LEU A 126 20.41 -2.58 -3.02
C LEU A 126 20.71 -2.97 -4.47
N LEU A 127 20.51 -2.05 -5.41
CA LEU A 127 20.95 -2.23 -6.78
C LEU A 127 22.39 -1.75 -6.92
N ILE A 128 23.32 -2.69 -7.15
CA ILE A 128 24.72 -2.41 -7.43
C ILE A 128 25.01 -2.49 -8.94
N GLU A 129 26.26 -2.25 -9.31
CA GLU A 129 26.70 -2.31 -10.71
C GLU A 129 26.27 -3.60 -11.44
N LYS A 130 26.09 -3.50 -12.76
CA LYS A 130 25.63 -4.59 -13.63
C LYS A 130 24.27 -5.19 -13.25
N GLY A 131 23.43 -4.43 -12.56
CA GLY A 131 22.06 -4.85 -12.20
C GLY A 131 21.99 -5.92 -11.12
N LYS A 132 23.05 -6.15 -10.35
CA LYS A 132 23.08 -7.15 -9.28
C LYS A 132 22.42 -6.62 -8.01
N ARG A 133 21.90 -7.55 -7.20
CA ARG A 133 21.39 -7.28 -5.87
C ARG A 133 22.48 -7.47 -4.82
N LEU A 134 22.60 -6.52 -3.90
CA LEU A 134 23.38 -6.63 -2.66
C LEU A 134 22.41 -6.48 -1.49
N ASP A 135 22.40 -7.45 -0.58
CA ASP A 135 21.60 -7.34 0.64
C ASP A 135 22.41 -6.62 1.73
N ALA A 136 21.77 -5.68 2.43
CA ALA A 136 22.39 -4.86 3.47
C ALA A 136 21.43 -4.65 4.63
N ASN A 137 21.94 -4.65 5.86
CA ASN A 137 21.17 -4.32 7.05
C ASN A 137 21.05 -2.80 7.22
N LEU A 138 20.03 -2.34 7.92
CA LEU A 138 19.81 -0.91 8.18
C LEU A 138 20.96 -0.25 8.94
N ASP A 139 21.62 -0.97 9.84
CA ASP A 139 22.79 -0.50 10.61
C ASP A 139 24.05 -0.25 9.76
N GLN A 140 24.05 -0.72 8.51
CA GLN A 140 25.10 -0.46 7.52
C GLN A 140 24.86 0.83 6.70
N ALA A 141 23.79 1.55 6.98
CA ALA A 141 23.55 2.85 6.34
C ALA A 141 24.61 3.90 6.83
N PRO A 142 24.98 4.88 6.01
CA PRO A 142 24.41 5.26 4.71
C PRO A 142 24.84 4.34 3.55
N PHE A 143 23.89 4.05 2.65
CA PHE A 143 24.13 3.18 1.49
C PHE A 143 24.63 3.98 0.28
N PRO A 144 25.71 3.53 -0.40
CA PRO A 144 26.17 4.17 -1.63
C PRO A 144 25.32 3.84 -2.86
N TYR A 145 24.34 2.93 -2.71
CA TYR A 145 23.50 2.43 -3.79
C TYR A 145 22.02 2.64 -3.49
N LYS A 146 21.22 2.66 -4.56
CA LYS A 146 19.77 2.82 -4.46
C LYS A 146 19.11 1.60 -3.82
N ILE A 147 18.16 1.84 -2.92
CA ILE A 147 17.30 0.81 -2.35
C ILE A 147 16.25 0.40 -3.41
N TYR A 148 16.24 -0.90 -3.76
CA TYR A 148 15.30 -1.46 -4.74
C TYR A 148 14.26 -2.37 -4.10
N ASP A 149 14.51 -2.87 -2.89
CA ASP A 149 13.57 -3.77 -2.23
C ASP A 149 13.88 -3.85 -0.72
N VAL A 150 13.02 -4.53 0.01
CA VAL A 150 13.31 -4.95 1.38
C VAL A 150 14.11 -6.26 1.39
N GLY A 151 14.78 -6.55 2.50
CA GLY A 151 15.51 -7.80 2.70
C GLY A 151 14.65 -8.93 3.29
N GLU A 152 15.28 -10.07 3.54
CA GLU A 152 14.62 -11.28 4.02
C GLU A 152 14.22 -11.18 5.50
N ARG A 153 14.99 -10.45 6.32
CA ARG A 153 14.66 -10.21 7.74
C ARG A 153 13.40 -9.36 7.87
N THR A 154 13.26 -8.33 7.00
CA THR A 154 12.05 -7.51 6.92
C THR A 154 10.85 -8.32 6.48
N LEU A 155 11.01 -9.22 5.50
CA LEU A 155 9.94 -10.10 5.06
C LEU A 155 9.42 -10.96 6.20
N LYS A 156 10.30 -11.62 6.96
CA LYS A 156 9.93 -12.43 8.13
C LYS A 156 9.21 -11.60 9.20
N LEU A 157 9.73 -10.40 9.50
CA LEU A 157 9.09 -9.47 10.42
C LEU A 157 7.66 -9.11 9.98
N PHE A 158 7.44 -8.91 8.68
CA PHE A 158 6.12 -8.62 8.15
C PHE A 158 5.18 -9.83 8.27
N GLU A 159 5.66 -11.03 7.98
CA GLU A 159 4.90 -12.28 8.10
C GLU A 159 4.45 -12.53 9.56
N GLU A 160 5.29 -12.25 10.55
CA GLU A 160 4.93 -12.34 11.98
C GLU A 160 3.73 -11.45 12.33
N HIS A 161 3.71 -10.21 11.84
CA HIS A 161 2.59 -9.30 12.05
C HIS A 161 1.33 -9.71 11.30
N LEU A 162 1.45 -10.32 10.12
CA LEU A 162 0.33 -10.81 9.34
C LEU A 162 -0.35 -12.02 9.97
N ASN A 163 0.40 -12.88 10.64
CA ASN A 163 -0.11 -14.10 11.28
C ASN A 163 -1.26 -13.85 12.26
N GLN A 164 -1.28 -12.70 12.90
CA GLN A 164 -2.25 -12.32 13.93
C GLN A 164 -3.35 -11.40 13.38
N SER A 165 -3.35 -11.11 12.08
CA SER A 165 -4.28 -10.14 11.52
C SER A 165 -5.53 -10.81 10.97
N GLU A 166 -6.69 -10.24 11.31
CA GLU A 166 -7.99 -10.64 10.75
C GLU A 166 -8.28 -9.93 9.42
N PHE A 167 -7.61 -8.80 9.19
CA PHE A 167 -7.77 -7.99 8.00
C PHE A 167 -6.42 -7.53 7.46
N ILE A 168 -6.16 -7.83 6.19
CA ILE A 168 -4.93 -7.48 5.49
C ILE A 168 -5.26 -6.58 4.30
N PHE A 169 -4.64 -5.41 4.25
CA PHE A 169 -4.67 -4.53 3.10
C PHE A 169 -3.26 -4.37 2.56
N MET A 170 -3.04 -4.68 1.30
CA MET A 170 -1.75 -4.44 0.64
C MET A 170 -1.92 -3.53 -0.56
N LYS A 171 -1.12 -2.46 -0.61
CA LYS A 171 -1.08 -1.55 -1.73
C LYS A 171 0.34 -1.20 -2.15
N GLY A 172 0.64 -1.50 -3.40
CA GLY A 172 1.98 -1.38 -3.98
C GLY A 172 2.94 -2.49 -3.57
N PRO A 173 3.92 -2.79 -4.42
CA PRO A 173 4.94 -3.79 -4.14
C PRO A 173 5.91 -3.30 -3.04
N LEU A 174 6.62 -4.23 -2.41
CA LEU A 174 7.63 -3.90 -1.39
C LEU A 174 8.84 -3.18 -2.00
N GLY A 175 9.16 -3.51 -3.25
CA GLY A 175 10.25 -2.93 -4.03
C GLY A 175 9.94 -2.98 -5.52
N PHE A 176 10.99 -3.05 -6.35
CA PHE A 176 10.90 -3.12 -7.82
C PHE A 176 10.58 -4.55 -8.28
N SER A 177 9.35 -5.00 -8.06
CA SER A 177 8.91 -6.38 -8.36
C SER A 177 8.92 -6.74 -9.85
N GLU A 178 9.05 -5.77 -10.73
CA GLU A 178 9.24 -5.96 -12.18
C GLU A 178 10.62 -6.56 -12.50
N ILE A 179 11.62 -6.32 -11.64
CA ILE A 179 13.00 -6.80 -11.81
C ILE A 179 13.16 -8.11 -11.05
N PRO A 180 13.54 -9.23 -11.71
CA PRO A 180 13.55 -10.56 -11.09
C PRO A 180 14.33 -10.64 -9.77
N GLN A 181 15.50 -9.98 -9.68
CA GLN A 181 16.34 -9.98 -8.50
C GLN A 181 15.69 -9.27 -7.27
N PHE A 182 14.70 -8.39 -7.52
CA PHE A 182 14.00 -7.59 -6.52
C PHE A 182 12.52 -7.95 -6.38
N SER A 183 12.08 -9.05 -7.00
CA SER A 183 10.68 -9.48 -6.96
C SER A 183 10.38 -10.42 -5.79
N LYS A 184 11.40 -11.16 -5.29
CA LYS A 184 11.22 -12.24 -4.32
C LYS A 184 10.43 -11.82 -3.07
N PRO A 185 10.73 -10.72 -2.36
CA PRO A 185 9.99 -10.30 -1.18
C PRO A 185 8.52 -10.02 -1.47
N THR A 186 8.20 -9.27 -2.54
CA THR A 186 6.81 -9.01 -2.92
C THR A 186 6.06 -10.29 -3.27
N VAL A 187 6.68 -11.19 -4.06
CA VAL A 187 6.09 -12.47 -4.47
C VAL A 187 5.84 -13.38 -3.26
N SER A 188 6.81 -13.49 -2.37
CA SER A 188 6.69 -14.31 -1.14
C SER A 188 5.58 -13.79 -0.23
N LEU A 189 5.52 -12.48 -0.02
CA LEU A 189 4.48 -11.88 0.82
C LEU A 189 3.08 -12.05 0.22
N LEU A 190 2.92 -11.91 -1.09
CA LEU A 190 1.64 -12.17 -1.76
C LEU A 190 1.21 -13.63 -1.62
N ARG A 191 2.13 -14.59 -1.78
CA ARG A 191 1.85 -16.02 -1.56
C ARG A 191 1.45 -16.27 -0.11
N TYR A 192 2.14 -15.68 0.83
CA TYR A 192 1.83 -15.80 2.25
C TYR A 192 0.44 -15.24 2.60
N ILE A 193 0.08 -14.05 2.08
CA ILE A 193 -1.26 -13.48 2.26
C ILE A 193 -2.34 -14.37 1.62
N SER A 194 -2.09 -14.91 0.42
CA SER A 194 -2.99 -15.85 -0.24
C SER A 194 -3.25 -17.09 0.61
N GLU A 195 -2.21 -17.65 1.24
CA GLU A 195 -2.33 -18.79 2.15
C GLU A 195 -3.08 -18.44 3.45
N LEU A 196 -2.77 -17.30 4.07
CA LEU A 196 -3.51 -16.82 5.25
C LEU A 196 -5.01 -16.62 4.97
N THR A 197 -5.34 -16.12 3.79
CA THR A 197 -6.74 -15.94 3.38
C THR A 197 -7.46 -17.27 3.26
N LYS A 198 -6.77 -18.28 2.68
CA LYS A 198 -7.33 -19.61 2.49
C LYS A 198 -7.45 -20.38 3.81
N THR A 199 -6.44 -20.35 4.67
CA THR A 199 -6.33 -21.22 5.84
C THR A 199 -6.87 -20.60 7.13
N LYS A 200 -6.66 -19.30 7.32
CA LYS A 200 -7.08 -18.58 8.54
C LYS A 200 -8.31 -17.70 8.35
N HIS A 201 -8.88 -17.69 7.13
CA HIS A 201 -10.03 -16.85 6.78
C HIS A 201 -9.80 -15.34 7.04
N ALA A 202 -8.55 -14.90 7.01
CA ALA A 202 -8.22 -13.47 7.06
C ALA A 202 -8.81 -12.77 5.83
N PHE A 203 -9.51 -11.66 6.03
CA PHE A 203 -9.97 -10.88 4.88
C PHE A 203 -8.80 -10.14 4.26
N SER A 204 -8.51 -10.40 2.98
CA SER A 204 -7.42 -9.75 2.25
C SER A 204 -7.93 -8.91 1.10
N LEU A 205 -7.47 -7.66 1.06
CA LEU A 205 -7.70 -6.70 -0.02
C LEU A 205 -6.36 -6.30 -0.64
N ILE A 206 -6.15 -6.66 -1.89
CA ILE A 206 -4.94 -6.32 -2.65
C ILE A 206 -5.28 -5.21 -3.63
N GLY A 207 -4.54 -4.09 -3.59
CA GLY A 207 -4.82 -2.92 -4.41
C GLY A 207 -3.65 -2.45 -5.26
N GLY A 208 -3.91 -2.19 -6.54
CA GLY A 208 -2.99 -1.54 -7.48
C GLY A 208 -2.48 -2.45 -8.60
N GLY A 209 -2.38 -1.85 -9.81
CA GLY A 209 -2.02 -2.55 -11.04
C GLY A 209 -0.66 -3.28 -10.98
N HIS A 210 0.37 -2.69 -10.36
CA HIS A 210 1.69 -3.34 -10.22
C HIS A 210 1.62 -4.68 -9.47
N LEU A 211 0.79 -4.79 -8.42
CA LEU A 211 0.61 -6.06 -7.72
C LEU A 211 -0.11 -7.08 -8.60
N THR A 212 -1.13 -6.66 -9.36
CA THR A 212 -1.83 -7.54 -10.30
C THR A 212 -0.88 -8.08 -11.36
N THR A 213 -0.08 -7.21 -11.98
CA THR A 213 0.95 -7.63 -12.95
C THR A 213 1.97 -8.59 -12.32
N THR A 214 2.39 -8.33 -11.08
CA THR A 214 3.29 -9.24 -10.35
C THR A 214 2.64 -10.61 -10.12
N MET A 215 1.37 -10.64 -9.71
CA MET A 215 0.64 -11.89 -9.52
C MET A 215 0.52 -12.71 -10.81
N GLU A 216 0.27 -12.05 -11.93
CA GLU A 216 0.20 -12.69 -13.25
C GLU A 216 1.56 -13.25 -13.69
N LYS A 217 2.60 -12.42 -13.63
CA LYS A 217 3.97 -12.80 -14.03
C LYS A 217 4.48 -14.01 -13.25
N TYR A 218 4.22 -14.07 -11.93
CA TYR A 218 4.73 -15.13 -11.06
C TYR A 218 3.69 -16.21 -10.75
N LYS A 219 2.57 -16.25 -11.46
CA LYS A 219 1.50 -17.25 -11.36
C LYS A 219 1.07 -17.48 -9.91
N ILE A 220 0.85 -16.38 -9.17
CA ILE A 220 0.43 -16.46 -7.77
C ILE A 220 -1.05 -16.84 -7.71
N GLN A 221 -1.39 -17.85 -6.88
CA GLN A 221 -2.78 -18.23 -6.65
C GLN A 221 -3.55 -17.05 -6.02
N ARG A 222 -4.68 -16.69 -6.61
CA ARG A 222 -5.46 -15.52 -6.23
C ARG A 222 -6.53 -15.84 -5.17
N ASN A 223 -6.12 -16.50 -4.08
CA ASN A 223 -7.01 -16.77 -2.94
C ASN A 223 -7.18 -15.51 -2.05
N PHE A 224 -7.30 -14.33 -2.67
CA PHE A 224 -7.56 -13.09 -1.95
C PHE A 224 -9.06 -12.84 -1.88
N SER A 225 -9.52 -12.19 -0.80
CA SER A 225 -10.94 -11.85 -0.64
C SER A 225 -11.40 -10.85 -1.70
N TYR A 226 -10.52 -9.90 -2.07
CA TYR A 226 -10.74 -8.97 -3.16
C TYR A 226 -9.44 -8.43 -3.76
N ILE A 227 -9.43 -8.24 -5.07
CA ILE A 227 -8.34 -7.60 -5.81
C ILE A 227 -8.89 -6.36 -6.50
N SER A 228 -8.44 -5.18 -6.08
CA SER A 228 -8.83 -3.90 -6.64
C SER A 228 -7.78 -3.40 -7.64
N LEU A 229 -8.21 -3.02 -8.82
CA LEU A 229 -7.36 -2.32 -9.80
C LEU A 229 -7.28 -0.82 -9.53
N SER A 230 -8.04 -0.33 -8.54
CA SER A 230 -8.17 1.09 -8.24
C SER A 230 -6.96 1.62 -7.45
N GLY A 231 -6.56 2.83 -7.77
CA GLY A 231 -5.46 3.52 -7.12
C GLY A 231 -5.92 4.47 -6.01
N GLY A 232 -6.01 5.76 -6.32
CA GLY A 232 -6.39 6.82 -5.38
C GLY A 232 -7.83 6.71 -4.89
N ALA A 233 -8.78 6.31 -5.76
CA ALA A 233 -10.17 6.11 -5.38
C ALA A 233 -10.33 5.10 -4.25
N LEU A 234 -9.61 3.99 -4.31
CA LEU A 234 -9.58 2.96 -3.27
C LEU A 234 -9.20 3.55 -1.91
N ILE A 235 -8.06 4.25 -1.84
CA ILE A 235 -7.55 4.83 -0.58
C ILE A 235 -8.53 5.87 -0.03
N GLN A 236 -9.01 6.77 -0.87
CA GLN A 236 -9.96 7.80 -0.46
C GLN A 236 -11.27 7.19 0.06
N TYR A 237 -11.80 6.17 -0.62
CA TYR A 237 -13.02 5.50 -0.19
C TYR A 237 -12.87 4.81 1.17
N ILE A 238 -11.85 3.97 1.34
CA ILE A 238 -11.63 3.28 2.62
C ILE A 238 -11.25 4.25 3.76
N SER A 239 -10.74 5.42 3.42
CA SER A 239 -10.53 6.49 4.39
C SER A 239 -11.82 7.27 4.76
N GLY A 240 -12.97 6.89 4.19
CA GLY A 240 -14.27 7.51 4.46
C GLY A 240 -14.48 8.85 3.74
N GLN A 241 -13.66 9.16 2.75
CA GLN A 241 -13.87 10.34 1.92
C GLN A 241 -15.01 10.08 0.92
N LYS A 242 -15.89 11.05 0.75
CA LYS A 242 -16.93 10.99 -0.28
C LYS A 242 -16.30 11.25 -1.64
N LEU A 243 -16.45 10.31 -2.56
CA LEU A 243 -15.88 10.42 -3.91
C LEU A 243 -16.82 11.25 -4.81
N PRO A 244 -16.29 12.27 -5.54
CA PRO A 244 -17.11 13.14 -6.39
C PRO A 244 -17.97 12.39 -7.41
N GLY A 245 -17.45 11.32 -8.02
CA GLY A 245 -18.20 10.50 -8.96
C GLY A 245 -19.37 9.75 -8.31
N ILE A 246 -19.18 9.26 -7.07
CA ILE A 246 -20.27 8.61 -6.30
C ILE A 246 -21.34 9.63 -5.94
N ILE A 247 -20.94 10.80 -5.43
CA ILE A 247 -21.89 11.89 -5.13
C ILE A 247 -22.71 12.31 -6.38
N ALA A 248 -22.06 12.36 -7.54
CA ALA A 248 -22.74 12.70 -8.78
C ALA A 248 -23.78 11.63 -9.18
N LEU A 249 -23.45 10.35 -9.02
CA LEU A 249 -24.36 9.22 -9.28
C LEU A 249 -25.55 9.21 -8.30
N GLU A 250 -25.30 9.43 -7.00
CA GLU A 250 -26.38 9.53 -5.99
C GLU A 250 -27.38 10.65 -6.29
N LYS A 251 -26.92 11.70 -6.98
CA LYS A 251 -27.72 12.87 -7.36
C LYS A 251 -28.19 12.82 -8.80
N SER A 252 -27.97 11.73 -9.53
CA SER A 252 -28.42 11.61 -10.91
C SER A 252 -29.96 11.71 -10.99
N LYS A 253 -30.45 12.29 -12.07
CA LYS A 253 -31.88 12.29 -12.34
C LYS A 253 -32.35 10.84 -12.54
N LYS A 254 -33.40 10.48 -11.83
CA LYS A 254 -34.17 9.25 -12.08
C LYS A 254 -35.06 9.43 -13.24
#